data_1dd52c1c7a0db614d9a0f8837ce4aed7
#
_entry.id   1dd52c1c7a0db614d9a0f8837ce4aed7
#
_cell.length_a   1.000
_cell.length_b   1.000
_cell.length_c   1.000
_cell.angle_alpha   90.00
_cell.angle_beta   90.00
_cell.angle_gamma   90.00
#
_symmetry.space_group_name_H-M   'P 1'
#
loop_
_entity.id
_entity.type
_entity.pdbx_description
1 polymer ?
#
loop_
_entity_poly.entity_id
_entity_poly.type
_entity_poly.pdbx_seq_one_letter_code
_entity_poly.pdbx_strand_id
1 'polypeptide(L)'
;MNEEHSSNQTETTKKSFFQSLIGRFFQGELKNREELVEVIRDSEHNDLIDQNTREMIEGVMEIAELRVRDIMIPRSQIVFIESNQDLDACLNTIIESAHSRFPVIADTDDRDNIEGILHAKDLLKFLREDAEEFELSKLLRPVVIVPESKRVDRMLKDFRSERFHMAIVVDEFGAVSGLVTIEDILEQIVGDIEDEFDEEDVADIRQLSRHTYAVRALTDIDDFNAQFNTHFDDEEVDTIGGLIMQAFGYLPKRGEEITLENIQFKVTSADS
;
A
#
# COMPACT_ATOMS: atom_id res chain seq x y z
N MET A 1 33.59 -0.74 -43.37
CA MET A 1 32.46 -0.02 -44.01
C MET A 1 31.23 -0.89 -43.80
N ASN A 2 30.52 -0.66 -42.71
CA ASN A 2 29.16 -1.15 -42.36
C ASN A 2 28.95 -1.16 -40.85
N GLU A 3 28.76 0.01 -40.23
CA GLU A 3 28.30 0.17 -38.85
C GLU A 3 27.35 1.38 -38.68
N GLU A 4 26.54 1.72 -39.66
CA GLU A 4 25.66 2.89 -39.58
C GLU A 4 24.16 2.59 -39.82
N HIS A 5 23.70 1.35 -39.70
CA HIS A 5 22.29 1.03 -40.00
C HIS A 5 21.42 0.61 -38.85
N SER A 6 21.91 0.54 -37.57
CA SER A 6 21.11 0.07 -36.46
C SER A 6 20.49 1.18 -35.59
N SER A 7 21.04 2.40 -35.59
CA SER A 7 20.55 3.50 -34.74
C SER A 7 19.36 4.30 -35.29
N ASN A 8 19.08 4.18 -36.58
CA ASN A 8 18.06 4.99 -37.27
C ASN A 8 16.63 4.40 -37.22
N GLN A 9 16.48 3.12 -36.87
CA GLN A 9 15.14 2.50 -36.76
C GLN A 9 14.45 2.79 -35.43
N THR A 10 15.20 2.91 -34.33
CA THR A 10 14.65 3.18 -32.99
C THR A 10 14.20 4.64 -32.83
N GLU A 11 14.91 5.59 -33.46
CA GLU A 11 14.51 7.01 -33.44
C GLU A 11 13.29 7.31 -34.32
N THR A 12 13.13 6.60 -35.43
CA THR A 12 11.97 6.78 -36.33
C THR A 12 10.69 6.21 -35.70
N THR A 13 10.78 5.13 -34.93
CA THR A 13 9.63 4.53 -34.27
C THR A 13 9.19 5.42 -33.09
N LYS A 14 10.12 5.97 -32.28
CA LYS A 14 9.81 6.93 -31.23
C LYS A 14 9.19 8.23 -31.76
N LYS A 15 9.68 8.79 -32.86
CA LYS A 15 9.10 9.99 -33.48
C LYS A 15 7.71 9.74 -34.07
N SER A 16 7.47 8.58 -34.69
CA SER A 16 6.17 8.21 -35.24
C SER A 16 5.11 8.03 -34.13
N PHE A 17 5.51 7.44 -32.99
CA PHE A 17 4.63 7.25 -31.84
C PHE A 17 4.30 8.60 -31.16
N PHE A 18 5.31 9.46 -30.94
CA PHE A 18 5.07 10.82 -30.43
C PHE A 18 4.15 11.63 -31.34
N GLN A 19 4.29 11.49 -32.66
CA GLN A 19 3.38 12.15 -33.60
C GLN A 19 1.97 11.54 -33.61
N SER A 20 1.80 10.23 -33.33
CA SER A 20 0.49 9.61 -33.22
C SER A 20 -0.18 9.98 -31.86
N LEU A 21 0.61 10.06 -30.78
CA LEU A 21 0.12 10.50 -29.45
C LEU A 21 -0.25 11.99 -29.47
N ILE A 22 0.61 12.83 -30.02
CA ILE A 22 0.35 14.27 -30.22
C ILE A 22 -0.82 14.46 -31.21
N GLY A 23 -0.92 13.64 -32.25
CA GLY A 23 -2.03 13.66 -33.18
C GLY A 23 -3.38 13.28 -32.54
N ARG A 24 -3.40 12.31 -31.62
CA ARG A 24 -4.58 11.98 -30.81
C ARG A 24 -4.90 13.10 -29.79
N PHE A 25 -3.87 13.71 -29.18
CA PHE A 25 -4.04 14.85 -28.28
C PHE A 25 -4.53 16.13 -28.99
N PHE A 26 -4.10 16.36 -30.26
CA PHE A 26 -4.48 17.55 -31.05
C PHE A 26 -5.71 17.33 -31.95
N GLN A 27 -6.13 16.09 -32.20
CA GLN A 27 -7.37 15.81 -32.95
C GLN A 27 -8.61 15.65 -32.06
N GLY A 28 -8.53 16.05 -30.79
CA GLY A 28 -9.67 16.23 -29.94
C GLY A 28 -10.07 14.96 -29.18
N GLU A 29 -10.07 15.11 -27.92
CA GLU A 29 -11.01 14.51 -27.02
C GLU A 29 -10.71 13.06 -26.63
N LEU A 30 -9.89 12.92 -25.57
CA LEU A 30 -10.12 11.84 -24.62
C LEU A 30 -11.55 12.03 -24.08
N LYS A 31 -12.49 11.22 -24.54
CA LYS A 31 -13.93 11.42 -24.28
C LYS A 31 -14.40 10.81 -22.99
N ASN A 32 -13.60 9.88 -22.44
CA ASN A 32 -13.94 9.15 -21.25
C ASN A 32 -12.68 8.71 -20.47
N ARG A 33 -12.92 8.20 -19.27
CA ARG A 33 -11.90 7.74 -18.34
C ARG A 33 -11.15 6.50 -18.89
N GLU A 34 -11.87 5.61 -19.57
CA GLU A 34 -11.32 4.38 -20.14
C GLU A 34 -10.23 4.69 -21.17
N GLU A 35 -10.44 5.68 -22.03
CA GLU A 35 -9.43 6.13 -23.02
C GLU A 35 -8.18 6.71 -22.33
N LEU A 36 -8.35 7.41 -21.18
CA LEU A 36 -7.22 7.92 -20.40
C LEU A 36 -6.40 6.77 -19.79
N VAL A 37 -7.07 5.76 -19.22
CA VAL A 37 -6.40 4.57 -18.66
C VAL A 37 -5.63 3.83 -19.76
N GLU A 38 -6.20 3.71 -20.96
CA GLU A 38 -5.52 3.07 -22.09
C GLU A 38 -4.23 3.83 -22.48
N VAL A 39 -4.27 5.17 -22.50
CA VAL A 39 -3.08 5.99 -22.78
C VAL A 39 -2.01 5.83 -21.70
N ILE A 40 -2.40 5.69 -20.43
CA ILE A 40 -1.47 5.46 -19.31
C ILE A 40 -0.80 4.09 -19.48
N ARG A 41 -1.55 3.04 -19.79
CA ARG A 41 -1.01 1.69 -20.05
C ARG A 41 -0.10 1.65 -21.29
N ASP A 42 -0.48 2.34 -22.36
CA ASP A 42 0.37 2.50 -23.54
C ASP A 42 1.69 3.21 -23.20
N SER A 43 1.65 4.15 -22.24
CA SER A 43 2.85 4.88 -21.79
C SER A 43 3.81 3.97 -21.01
N GLU A 44 3.32 3.06 -20.19
CA GLU A 44 4.12 2.03 -19.55
C GLU A 44 4.71 1.08 -20.60
N HIS A 45 3.90 0.57 -21.50
CA HIS A 45 4.36 -0.36 -22.56
C HIS A 45 5.47 0.24 -23.46
N ASN A 46 5.54 1.57 -23.54
CA ASN A 46 6.55 2.29 -24.32
C ASN A 46 7.71 2.84 -23.44
N ASP A 47 7.88 2.36 -22.23
CA ASP A 47 8.93 2.77 -21.28
C ASP A 47 8.96 4.29 -21.00
N LEU A 48 7.82 4.98 -21.08
CA LEU A 48 7.71 6.41 -20.73
C LEU A 48 7.48 6.61 -19.23
N ILE A 49 6.81 5.66 -18.60
CA ILE A 49 6.61 5.55 -17.16
C ILE A 49 6.86 4.11 -16.73
N ASP A 50 7.29 3.90 -15.51
CA ASP A 50 7.38 2.57 -14.92
C ASP A 50 6.02 2.06 -14.42
N GLN A 51 5.95 0.77 -14.09
CA GLN A 51 4.74 0.10 -13.61
C GLN A 51 4.21 0.78 -12.32
N ASN A 52 5.09 1.11 -11.38
CA ASN A 52 4.72 1.72 -10.12
C ASN A 52 4.06 3.10 -10.33
N THR A 53 4.65 3.91 -11.22
CA THR A 53 4.05 5.20 -11.61
C THR A 53 2.67 5.03 -12.25
N ARG A 54 2.47 4.01 -13.11
CA ARG A 54 1.17 3.70 -13.69
C ARG A 54 0.15 3.35 -12.60
N GLU A 55 0.51 2.46 -11.69
CA GLU A 55 -0.36 2.02 -10.58
C GLU A 55 -0.76 3.19 -9.69
N MET A 56 0.16 4.07 -9.33
CA MET A 56 -0.16 5.30 -8.60
C MET A 56 -1.13 6.21 -9.34
N ILE A 57 -0.99 6.37 -10.65
CA ILE A 57 -1.92 7.18 -11.45
C ILE A 57 -3.31 6.54 -11.46
N GLU A 58 -3.41 5.23 -11.66
CA GLU A 58 -4.68 4.48 -11.60
C GLU A 58 -5.32 4.63 -10.21
N GLY A 59 -4.55 4.49 -9.10
CA GLY A 59 -5.02 4.71 -7.73
C GLY A 59 -5.56 6.12 -7.50
N VAL A 60 -4.86 7.17 -7.97
CA VAL A 60 -5.37 8.56 -7.90
C VAL A 60 -6.71 8.70 -8.63
N MET A 61 -6.90 8.00 -9.74
CA MET A 61 -8.18 8.02 -10.46
C MET A 61 -9.26 7.27 -9.67
N GLU A 62 -8.93 6.17 -9.01
CA GLU A 62 -9.87 5.35 -8.24
C GLU A 62 -10.40 6.06 -7.00
N ILE A 63 -9.56 6.75 -6.22
CA ILE A 63 -10.02 7.48 -5.03
C ILE A 63 -11.08 8.55 -5.34
N ALA A 64 -11.18 8.99 -6.60
CA ALA A 64 -12.21 9.91 -7.04
C ALA A 64 -13.62 9.27 -7.08
N GLU A 65 -13.73 7.96 -7.14
CA GLU A 65 -14.98 7.20 -7.17
C GLU A 65 -15.36 6.66 -5.79
N LEU A 66 -14.35 6.36 -4.95
CA LEU A 66 -14.52 5.75 -3.64
C LEU A 66 -15.17 6.70 -2.63
N ARG A 67 -15.89 6.11 -1.69
CA ARG A 67 -16.44 6.77 -0.50
C ARG A 67 -15.66 6.33 0.74
N VAL A 68 -15.72 7.13 1.79
CA VAL A 68 -15.03 6.84 3.05
C VAL A 68 -15.40 5.46 3.60
N ARG A 69 -16.67 5.03 3.48
CA ARG A 69 -17.13 3.69 3.90
C ARG A 69 -16.43 2.53 3.19
N ASP A 70 -15.88 2.78 1.98
CA ASP A 70 -15.26 1.74 1.17
C ASP A 70 -13.83 1.44 1.61
N ILE A 71 -13.20 2.37 2.37
CA ILE A 71 -11.80 2.29 2.83
C ILE A 71 -11.63 2.44 4.34
N MET A 72 -12.69 2.78 5.09
CA MET A 72 -12.61 3.00 6.53
C MET A 72 -12.29 1.72 7.30
N ILE A 73 -11.61 1.86 8.41
CA ILE A 73 -11.48 0.82 9.43
C ILE A 73 -12.85 0.68 10.12
N PRO A 74 -13.50 -0.51 10.06
CA PRO A 74 -14.81 -0.72 10.64
C PRO A 74 -14.78 -0.56 12.17
N ARG A 75 -15.90 -0.13 12.76
CA ARG A 75 -16.07 0.03 14.22
C ARG A 75 -15.57 -1.15 15.06
N SER A 76 -15.77 -2.37 14.58
CA SER A 76 -15.36 -3.59 15.28
C SER A 76 -13.85 -3.76 15.41
N GLN A 77 -13.08 -3.08 14.58
CA GLN A 77 -11.61 -3.14 14.53
C GLN A 77 -10.96 -1.93 15.19
N ILE A 78 -11.73 -0.93 15.63
CA ILE A 78 -11.17 0.25 16.28
C ILE A 78 -10.68 -0.11 17.68
N VAL A 79 -9.41 0.22 17.94
CA VAL A 79 -8.83 0.18 19.29
C VAL A 79 -9.15 1.50 20.00
N PHE A 80 -9.97 1.44 21.04
CA PHE A 80 -10.34 2.59 21.86
C PHE A 80 -9.53 2.62 23.14
N ILE A 81 -9.36 3.81 23.72
CA ILE A 81 -8.89 4.02 25.09
C ILE A 81 -10.06 4.58 25.90
N GLU A 82 -10.27 4.07 27.12
CA GLU A 82 -11.29 4.61 28.02
C GLU A 82 -10.74 5.81 28.79
N SER A 83 -11.54 6.84 28.97
CA SER A 83 -11.12 8.09 29.61
C SER A 83 -10.71 7.95 31.07
N ASN A 84 -11.15 6.85 31.75
CA ASN A 84 -10.82 6.50 33.13
C ASN A 84 -9.53 5.69 33.28
N GLN A 85 -8.86 5.31 32.17
CA GLN A 85 -7.61 4.55 32.22
C GLN A 85 -6.46 5.38 32.80
N ASP A 86 -5.60 4.72 33.59
CA ASP A 86 -4.34 5.29 34.04
C ASP A 86 -3.25 5.24 32.94
N LEU A 87 -2.09 5.81 33.25
CA LEU A 87 -0.98 5.88 32.29
C LEU A 87 -0.52 4.50 31.84
N ASP A 88 -0.39 3.55 32.76
CA ASP A 88 0.13 2.21 32.48
C ASP A 88 -0.83 1.43 31.59
N ALA A 89 -2.13 1.52 31.83
CA ALA A 89 -3.16 0.91 30.99
C ALA A 89 -3.16 1.51 29.57
N CYS A 90 -3.04 2.84 29.45
CA CYS A 90 -2.90 3.49 28.14
C CYS A 90 -1.65 3.03 27.38
N LEU A 91 -0.50 2.95 28.08
CA LEU A 91 0.76 2.50 27.48
C LEU A 91 0.68 1.04 27.01
N ASN A 92 0.07 0.15 27.78
CA ASN A 92 -0.12 -1.24 27.38
C ASN A 92 -0.95 -1.35 26.09
N THR A 93 -2.07 -0.63 26.01
CA THR A 93 -2.91 -0.59 24.80
C THR A 93 -2.12 -0.09 23.58
N ILE A 94 -1.28 0.94 23.77
CA ILE A 94 -0.47 1.52 22.70
C ILE A 94 0.61 0.55 22.23
N ILE A 95 1.29 -0.12 23.15
CA ILE A 95 2.37 -1.08 22.85
C ILE A 95 1.79 -2.30 22.11
N GLU A 96 0.68 -2.85 22.58
CA GLU A 96 0.04 -4.03 21.98
C GLU A 96 -0.50 -3.76 20.58
N SER A 97 -1.04 -2.54 20.33
CA SER A 97 -1.65 -2.21 19.04
C SER A 97 -0.71 -1.54 18.07
N ALA A 98 0.42 -0.98 18.52
CA ALA A 98 1.40 -0.22 17.75
C ALA A 98 0.83 1.01 17.00
N HIS A 99 -0.39 1.48 17.34
CA HIS A 99 -0.99 2.63 16.69
C HIS A 99 -0.47 3.96 17.24
N SER A 100 -0.53 5.01 16.44
CA SER A 100 -0.10 6.36 16.80
C SER A 100 -1.21 7.23 17.38
N ARG A 101 -2.49 6.94 17.11
CA ARG A 101 -3.64 7.75 17.49
C ARG A 101 -4.80 6.87 17.91
N PHE A 102 -5.47 7.25 19.00
CA PHE A 102 -6.53 6.48 19.62
C PHE A 102 -7.76 7.35 19.87
N PRO A 103 -8.94 6.94 19.42
CA PRO A 103 -10.18 7.51 19.88
C PRO A 103 -10.36 7.19 21.37
N VAL A 104 -10.75 8.21 22.16
CA VAL A 104 -11.02 8.07 23.59
C VAL A 104 -12.51 8.15 23.83
N ILE A 105 -13.04 7.16 24.56
CA ILE A 105 -14.45 7.02 24.91
C ILE A 105 -14.65 7.13 26.42
N ALA A 106 -15.82 7.59 26.85
CA ALA A 106 -16.15 7.68 28.26
C ALA A 106 -16.34 6.29 28.88
N ASP A 107 -16.99 5.39 28.14
CA ASP A 107 -17.35 4.05 28.60
C ASP A 107 -17.35 3.08 27.40
N THR A 108 -16.94 1.84 27.62
CA THR A 108 -16.98 0.76 26.61
C THR A 108 -18.37 0.43 26.12
N ASP A 109 -19.40 0.67 26.93
CA ASP A 109 -20.79 0.44 26.57
C ASP A 109 -21.34 1.54 25.63
N ASP A 110 -20.73 2.75 25.64
CA ASP A 110 -21.10 3.88 24.78
C ASP A 110 -19.94 4.29 23.83
N ARG A 111 -19.67 3.45 22.87
CA ARG A 111 -18.62 3.69 21.85
C ARG A 111 -19.01 4.73 20.80
N ASP A 112 -20.20 5.31 20.88
CA ASP A 112 -20.62 6.41 20.01
C ASP A 112 -20.23 7.78 20.58
N ASN A 113 -19.95 7.83 21.90
CA ASN A 113 -19.55 9.06 22.59
C ASN A 113 -18.01 9.17 22.68
N ILE A 114 -17.41 9.72 21.63
CA ILE A 114 -15.96 9.91 21.57
C ILE A 114 -15.60 11.28 22.15
N GLU A 115 -14.85 11.29 23.26
CA GLU A 115 -14.43 12.50 23.98
C GLU A 115 -13.30 13.25 23.27
N GLY A 116 -12.43 12.51 22.54
CA GLY A 116 -11.29 13.11 21.87
C GLY A 116 -10.38 12.07 21.22
N ILE A 117 -9.27 12.55 20.67
CA ILE A 117 -8.20 11.72 20.10
C ILE A 117 -6.94 11.88 20.94
N LEU A 118 -6.43 10.78 21.48
CA LEU A 118 -5.11 10.70 22.13
C LEU A 118 -4.04 10.41 21.07
N HIS A 119 -2.93 11.14 21.15
CA HIS A 119 -1.72 10.78 20.41
C HIS A 119 -0.74 10.03 21.31
N ALA A 120 -0.31 8.85 20.93
CA ALA A 120 0.63 8.01 21.69
C ALA A 120 1.89 8.77 22.12
N LYS A 121 2.45 9.60 21.25
CA LYS A 121 3.63 10.43 21.53
C LYS A 121 3.44 11.43 22.68
N ASP A 122 2.21 11.85 22.95
CA ASP A 122 1.94 12.84 23.99
C ASP A 122 2.08 12.23 25.41
N LEU A 123 2.11 10.87 25.51
CA LEU A 123 2.40 10.16 26.76
C LEU A 123 3.90 10.12 27.10
N LEU A 124 4.79 10.30 26.12
CA LEU A 124 6.24 10.21 26.35
C LEU A 124 6.74 11.20 27.42
N LYS A 125 6.06 12.34 27.60
CA LYS A 125 6.43 13.32 28.62
C LYS A 125 6.21 12.81 30.05
N PHE A 126 5.33 11.83 30.27
CA PHE A 126 5.04 11.24 31.58
C PHE A 126 5.98 10.10 31.93
N LEU A 127 6.86 9.67 31.05
CA LEU A 127 7.88 8.64 31.30
C LEU A 127 9.14 9.23 31.96
N ARG A 128 9.16 10.53 32.23
CA ARG A 128 10.30 11.21 32.90
C ARG A 128 10.12 11.19 34.41
N GLU A 129 11.23 11.15 35.15
CA GLU A 129 11.23 11.15 36.63
C GLU A 129 10.59 12.41 37.26
N ASP A 130 10.59 13.54 36.52
CA ASP A 130 10.02 14.82 36.92
C ASP A 130 8.63 15.08 36.28
N ALA A 131 7.92 14.03 35.87
CA ALA A 131 6.66 14.16 35.17
C ALA A 131 5.56 14.76 36.09
N GLU A 132 4.69 15.56 35.46
CA GLU A 132 3.46 16.03 36.09
C GLU A 132 2.48 14.86 36.33
N GLU A 133 1.47 15.09 37.15
CA GLU A 133 0.38 14.13 37.37
C GLU A 133 -0.35 13.86 36.04
N PHE A 134 -0.54 12.56 35.74
CA PHE A 134 -1.20 12.13 34.51
C PHE A 134 -2.70 12.44 34.56
N GLU A 135 -3.18 13.19 33.58
CA GLU A 135 -4.59 13.49 33.39
C GLU A 135 -4.91 13.39 31.90
N LEU A 136 -5.56 12.28 31.50
CA LEU A 136 -5.83 11.94 30.10
C LEU A 136 -6.65 13.03 29.39
N SER A 137 -7.64 13.60 30.06
CA SER A 137 -8.53 14.65 29.53
C SER A 137 -7.77 15.88 28.99
N LYS A 138 -6.63 16.22 29.61
CA LYS A 138 -5.79 17.35 29.16
C LYS A 138 -4.98 17.09 27.90
N LEU A 139 -4.92 15.83 27.45
CA LEU A 139 -4.16 15.41 26.27
C LEU A 139 -5.02 15.27 25.02
N LEU A 140 -6.34 15.23 25.22
CA LEU A 140 -7.28 14.96 24.14
C LEU A 140 -7.33 16.11 23.13
N ARG A 141 -7.27 15.73 21.87
CA ARG A 141 -7.47 16.63 20.73
C ARG A 141 -8.91 16.53 20.24
N PRO A 142 -9.43 17.61 19.63
CA PRO A 142 -10.79 17.60 19.09
C PRO A 142 -10.98 16.46 18.07
N VAL A 143 -12.17 15.86 18.10
CA VAL A 143 -12.59 14.84 17.14
C VAL A 143 -13.08 15.52 15.86
N VAL A 144 -12.65 15.01 14.72
CA VAL A 144 -13.23 15.33 13.42
C VAL A 144 -14.19 14.21 13.05
N ILE A 145 -15.44 14.57 12.75
CA ILE A 145 -16.49 13.61 12.40
C ILE A 145 -16.87 13.82 10.93
N VAL A 146 -16.99 12.73 10.18
CA VAL A 146 -17.34 12.74 8.77
C VAL A 146 -18.37 11.67 8.46
N PRO A 147 -19.31 11.93 7.49
CA PRO A 147 -20.26 10.91 7.07
C PRO A 147 -19.56 9.84 6.21
N GLU A 148 -20.01 8.60 6.33
CA GLU A 148 -19.50 7.47 5.54
C GLU A 148 -19.69 7.62 4.02
N SER A 149 -20.67 8.42 3.61
CA SER A 149 -20.96 8.72 2.20
C SER A 149 -20.01 9.74 1.56
N LYS A 150 -19.10 10.37 2.35
CA LYS A 150 -18.14 11.37 1.86
C LYS A 150 -17.19 10.74 0.86
N ARG A 151 -16.86 11.48 -0.22
CA ARG A 151 -15.89 11.02 -1.23
C ARG A 151 -14.47 11.08 -0.70
N VAL A 152 -13.66 10.09 -1.05
CA VAL A 152 -12.28 9.95 -0.59
C VAL A 152 -11.39 11.10 -1.11
N ASP A 153 -11.57 11.57 -2.36
CA ASP A 153 -10.86 12.72 -2.90
C ASP A 153 -11.09 14.01 -2.09
N ARG A 154 -12.31 14.20 -1.57
CA ARG A 154 -12.66 15.32 -0.71
C ARG A 154 -12.08 15.15 0.69
N MET A 155 -12.11 13.92 1.21
CA MET A 155 -11.53 13.60 2.50
C MET A 155 -10.02 13.86 2.52
N LEU A 156 -9.29 13.46 1.49
CA LEU A 156 -7.85 13.75 1.33
C LEU A 156 -7.57 15.27 1.32
N LYS A 157 -8.43 16.04 0.65
CA LYS A 157 -8.32 17.49 0.63
C LYS A 157 -8.51 18.11 2.02
N ASP A 158 -9.48 17.59 2.80
CA ASP A 158 -9.74 18.08 4.15
C ASP A 158 -8.60 17.73 5.09
N PHE A 159 -8.07 16.50 5.07
CA PHE A 159 -6.87 16.11 5.83
C PHE A 159 -5.72 17.10 5.60
N ARG A 160 -5.46 17.48 4.34
CA ARG A 160 -4.39 18.42 4.00
C ARG A 160 -4.65 19.86 4.42
N SER A 161 -5.90 20.35 4.23
CA SER A 161 -6.22 21.75 4.48
C SER A 161 -6.39 22.06 5.96
N GLU A 162 -6.94 21.13 6.74
CA GLU A 162 -7.24 21.30 8.16
C GLU A 162 -6.19 20.66 9.08
N ARG A 163 -5.20 19.94 8.50
CA ARG A 163 -4.04 19.35 9.19
C ARG A 163 -4.39 18.38 10.31
N PHE A 164 -5.38 17.55 10.09
CA PHE A 164 -5.64 16.37 10.91
C PHE A 164 -5.32 15.09 10.12
N HIS A 165 -5.18 13.95 10.79
CA HIS A 165 -4.76 12.69 10.17
C HIS A 165 -5.72 11.55 10.46
N MET A 166 -6.74 11.76 11.27
CA MET A 166 -7.74 10.76 11.64
C MET A 166 -9.10 11.43 11.77
N ALA A 167 -10.14 10.79 11.27
CA ALA A 167 -11.52 11.20 11.44
C ALA A 167 -12.38 10.01 11.85
N ILE A 168 -13.39 10.28 12.69
CA ILE A 168 -14.42 9.32 13.05
C ILE A 168 -15.49 9.36 11.97
N VAL A 169 -15.88 8.17 11.52
CA VAL A 169 -16.89 7.99 10.48
C VAL A 169 -18.22 7.64 11.13
N VAL A 170 -19.28 8.33 10.72
CA VAL A 170 -20.63 8.11 11.23
C VAL A 170 -21.62 7.77 10.13
N ASP A 171 -22.62 6.98 10.48
CA ASP A 171 -23.77 6.65 9.62
C ASP A 171 -24.82 7.80 9.56
N GLU A 172 -25.93 7.54 8.91
CA GLU A 172 -27.04 8.50 8.73
C GLU A 172 -27.77 8.82 10.04
N PHE A 173 -27.59 7.99 11.06
CA PHE A 173 -28.21 8.14 12.39
C PHE A 173 -27.25 8.82 13.40
N GLY A 174 -25.99 9.06 12.99
CA GLY A 174 -24.96 9.65 13.83
C GLY A 174 -24.21 8.62 14.70
N ALA A 175 -24.46 7.32 14.51
CA ALA A 175 -23.70 6.28 15.19
C ALA A 175 -22.34 6.09 14.52
N VAL A 176 -21.30 5.76 15.32
CA VAL A 176 -19.97 5.50 14.81
C VAL A 176 -19.95 4.22 13.97
N SER A 177 -19.67 4.32 12.69
CA SER A 177 -19.52 3.20 11.75
C SER A 177 -18.06 2.76 11.57
N GLY A 178 -17.11 3.69 11.76
CA GLY A 178 -15.70 3.40 11.60
C GLY A 178 -14.79 4.58 11.92
N LEU A 179 -13.54 4.49 11.51
CA LEU A 179 -12.60 5.59 11.44
C LEU A 179 -11.84 5.54 10.09
N VAL A 180 -11.32 6.69 9.68
CA VAL A 180 -10.46 6.78 8.49
C VAL A 180 -9.26 7.66 8.81
N THR A 181 -8.10 7.25 8.32
CA THR A 181 -6.84 7.99 8.44
C THR A 181 -6.37 8.50 7.07
N ILE A 182 -5.41 9.41 7.04
CA ILE A 182 -4.78 9.83 5.79
C ILE A 182 -3.96 8.70 5.19
N GLU A 183 -3.40 7.87 6.05
CA GLU A 183 -2.63 6.69 5.70
C GLU A 183 -3.49 5.71 4.87
N ASP A 184 -4.75 5.43 5.26
CA ASP A 184 -5.68 4.57 4.51
C ASP A 184 -5.96 5.09 3.09
N ILE A 185 -6.02 6.42 2.91
CA ILE A 185 -6.20 7.02 1.58
C ILE A 185 -4.92 6.94 0.73
N LEU A 186 -3.75 7.12 1.36
CA LEU A 186 -2.47 7.03 0.66
C LEU A 186 -2.21 5.60 0.19
N GLU A 187 -2.58 4.61 0.98
CA GLU A 187 -2.52 3.19 0.61
C GLU A 187 -3.32 2.89 -0.66
N GLN A 188 -4.51 3.49 -0.84
CA GLN A 188 -5.30 3.35 -2.08
C GLN A 188 -4.62 3.97 -3.31
N ILE A 189 -3.67 4.89 -3.12
CA ILE A 189 -2.95 5.55 -4.21
C ILE A 189 -1.65 4.83 -4.53
N VAL A 190 -0.88 4.48 -3.48
CA VAL A 190 0.50 3.98 -3.61
C VAL A 190 0.53 2.45 -3.63
N GLY A 191 -0.55 1.79 -3.17
CA GLY A 191 -0.55 0.37 -2.83
C GLY A 191 0.11 0.12 -1.47
N ASP A 192 0.27 -1.14 -1.10
CA ASP A 192 0.99 -1.51 0.11
C ASP A 192 2.40 -0.91 0.03
N ILE A 193 2.72 0.01 0.95
CA ILE A 193 4.09 0.50 1.13
C ILE A 193 4.80 -0.63 1.85
N GLU A 194 5.61 -1.39 1.13
CA GLU A 194 6.54 -2.32 1.75
C GLU A 194 7.44 -1.49 2.67
N ASP A 195 7.30 -1.68 3.98
CA ASP A 195 8.14 -1.01 4.98
C ASP A 195 9.57 -1.55 4.83
N GLU A 196 10.58 -0.68 4.79
CA GLU A 196 12.00 -1.09 4.73
C GLU A 196 12.41 -1.98 5.92
N PHE A 197 11.51 -2.15 6.90
CA PHE A 197 11.66 -2.98 8.11
C PHE A 197 10.82 -4.27 8.08
N ASP A 198 10.03 -4.53 7.03
CA ASP A 198 9.27 -5.78 6.89
C ASP A 198 10.14 -6.99 6.49
N GLU A 199 11.46 -6.88 6.61
CA GLU A 199 12.39 -7.98 6.33
C GLU A 199 12.27 -9.18 7.30
N GLU A 200 11.53 -9.08 8.41
CA GLU A 200 11.52 -10.15 9.42
C GLU A 200 10.29 -11.07 9.42
N ASP A 201 9.18 -10.77 8.69
CA ASP A 201 7.97 -11.62 8.72
C ASP A 201 7.27 -11.83 7.36
N VAL A 202 7.91 -11.54 6.24
CA VAL A 202 7.33 -11.86 4.93
C VAL A 202 7.52 -13.36 4.67
N ALA A 203 6.43 -14.10 4.71
CA ALA A 203 6.44 -15.51 4.31
C ALA A 203 7.19 -15.66 2.97
N ASP A 204 8.20 -16.53 2.91
CA ASP A 204 9.04 -16.78 1.74
C ASP A 204 8.23 -17.10 0.47
N ILE A 205 6.99 -17.55 0.65
CA ILE A 205 6.01 -17.87 -0.40
C ILE A 205 4.67 -17.21 -0.07
N ARG A 206 4.25 -16.22 -0.88
CA ARG A 206 2.98 -15.49 -0.74
C ARG A 206 2.06 -15.74 -1.94
N GLN A 207 0.81 -16.10 -1.69
CA GLN A 207 -0.18 -16.26 -2.74
C GLN A 207 -0.74 -14.90 -3.18
N LEU A 208 -0.57 -14.54 -4.46
CA LEU A 208 -1.09 -13.30 -5.05
C LEU A 208 -2.46 -13.51 -5.69
N SER A 209 -2.71 -14.69 -6.28
CA SER A 209 -3.98 -15.06 -6.89
C SER A 209 -4.17 -16.58 -6.84
N ARG A 210 -5.29 -17.08 -7.39
CA ARG A 210 -5.62 -18.53 -7.38
C ARG A 210 -4.50 -19.43 -7.94
N HIS A 211 -3.67 -18.91 -8.85
CA HIS A 211 -2.62 -19.68 -9.54
C HIS A 211 -1.29 -18.93 -9.62
N THR A 212 -1.12 -17.83 -8.89
CA THR A 212 0.09 -17.00 -8.92
C THR A 212 0.61 -16.78 -7.51
N TYR A 213 1.91 -16.95 -7.34
CA TYR A 213 2.59 -16.80 -6.07
C TYR A 213 3.81 -15.90 -6.24
N ALA A 214 4.08 -15.05 -5.28
CA ALA A 214 5.37 -14.39 -5.13
C ALA A 214 6.24 -15.28 -4.25
N VAL A 215 7.47 -15.54 -4.70
CA VAL A 215 8.46 -16.37 -4.01
C VAL A 215 9.75 -15.59 -3.91
N ARG A 216 10.31 -15.52 -2.71
CA ARG A 216 11.62 -14.89 -2.50
C ARG A 216 12.73 -15.72 -3.14
N ALA A 217 13.74 -15.05 -3.68
CA ALA A 217 14.88 -15.74 -4.28
C ALA A 217 15.66 -16.61 -3.26
N LEU A 218 15.62 -16.23 -1.97
CA LEU A 218 16.27 -16.96 -0.88
C LEU A 218 15.42 -18.09 -0.27
N THR A 219 14.22 -18.35 -0.80
CA THR A 219 13.38 -19.48 -0.38
C THR A 219 14.13 -20.79 -0.62
N ASP A 220 14.21 -21.64 0.40
CA ASP A 220 14.80 -22.96 0.30
C ASP A 220 14.04 -23.84 -0.69
N ILE A 221 14.78 -24.64 -1.47
CA ILE A 221 14.20 -25.55 -2.47
C ILE A 221 13.29 -26.57 -1.79
N ASP A 222 13.63 -27.07 -0.62
CA ASP A 222 12.82 -28.01 0.14
C ASP A 222 11.47 -27.44 0.54
N ASP A 223 11.43 -26.18 1.01
CA ASP A 223 10.19 -25.49 1.39
C ASP A 223 9.31 -25.25 0.16
N PHE A 224 9.91 -24.86 -0.96
CA PHE A 224 9.20 -24.70 -2.23
C PHE A 224 8.62 -26.04 -2.73
N ASN A 225 9.41 -27.11 -2.70
CA ASN A 225 9.00 -28.45 -3.08
C ASN A 225 7.82 -28.94 -2.24
N ALA A 226 7.87 -28.70 -0.91
CA ALA A 226 6.80 -29.04 0.01
C ALA A 226 5.48 -28.28 -0.30
N GLN A 227 5.59 -26.97 -0.62
CA GLN A 227 4.43 -26.13 -0.88
C GLN A 227 3.75 -26.42 -2.21
N PHE A 228 4.52 -26.70 -3.27
CA PHE A 228 4.01 -26.87 -4.64
C PHE A 228 3.99 -28.32 -5.13
N ASN A 229 4.42 -29.24 -4.27
CA ASN A 229 4.54 -30.68 -4.60
C ASN A 229 5.41 -30.90 -5.84
N THR A 230 6.56 -30.21 -5.91
CA THR A 230 7.62 -30.32 -6.92
C THR A 230 8.77 -31.17 -6.39
N HIS A 231 9.77 -31.45 -7.25
CA HIS A 231 10.92 -32.29 -6.90
C HIS A 231 12.21 -31.68 -7.49
N PHE A 232 12.36 -30.35 -7.36
CA PHE A 232 13.60 -29.71 -7.77
C PHE A 232 14.77 -30.22 -6.91
N ASP A 233 15.91 -30.41 -7.55
CA ASP A 233 17.14 -30.93 -6.93
C ASP A 233 17.88 -29.80 -6.20
N ASP A 234 18.29 -30.06 -4.98
CA ASP A 234 19.02 -29.15 -4.09
C ASP A 234 20.53 -29.51 -3.98
N GLU A 235 21.04 -30.49 -4.76
CA GLU A 235 22.44 -30.91 -4.66
C GLU A 235 23.45 -29.81 -5.04
N GLU A 236 23.13 -28.91 -5.95
CA GLU A 236 24.04 -27.87 -6.45
C GLU A 236 23.69 -26.45 -5.94
N VAL A 237 22.44 -26.22 -5.56
CA VAL A 237 21.93 -24.91 -5.11
C VAL A 237 20.85 -25.09 -4.05
N ASP A 238 20.89 -24.30 -2.99
CA ASP A 238 20.00 -24.44 -1.83
C ASP A 238 18.69 -23.63 -1.99
N THR A 239 18.64 -22.66 -2.93
CA THR A 239 17.52 -21.68 -3.01
C THR A 239 16.88 -21.61 -4.39
N ILE A 240 15.62 -21.16 -4.44
CA ILE A 240 14.88 -20.95 -5.70
C ILE A 240 15.59 -19.93 -6.60
N GLY A 241 16.16 -18.86 -6.04
CA GLY A 241 16.97 -17.91 -6.80
C GLY A 241 18.19 -18.56 -7.46
N GLY A 242 18.89 -19.43 -6.73
CA GLY A 242 20.00 -20.23 -7.24
C GLY A 242 19.58 -21.15 -8.38
N LEU A 243 18.45 -21.86 -8.22
CA LEU A 243 17.87 -22.74 -9.24
C LEU A 243 17.54 -21.96 -10.52
N ILE A 244 16.92 -20.80 -10.40
CA ILE A 244 16.56 -19.93 -11.53
C ILE A 244 17.82 -19.40 -12.23
N MET A 245 18.83 -18.94 -11.47
CA MET A 245 20.10 -18.48 -12.03
C MET A 245 20.85 -19.60 -12.77
N GLN A 246 20.87 -20.81 -12.22
CA GLN A 246 21.43 -21.96 -12.87
C GLN A 246 20.73 -22.30 -14.18
N ALA A 247 19.40 -22.25 -14.20
CA ALA A 247 18.59 -22.53 -15.37
C ALA A 247 18.76 -21.48 -16.49
N PHE A 248 18.97 -20.20 -16.15
CA PHE A 248 19.28 -19.15 -17.12
C PHE A 248 20.76 -19.19 -17.54
N GLY A 249 21.66 -19.66 -16.70
CA GLY A 249 23.11 -19.61 -16.91
C GLY A 249 23.74 -18.22 -16.73
N TYR A 250 22.97 -17.24 -16.29
CA TYR A 250 23.38 -15.86 -15.96
C TYR A 250 22.39 -15.25 -14.97
N LEU A 251 22.72 -14.07 -14.39
CA LEU A 251 21.79 -13.33 -13.53
C LEU A 251 20.67 -12.73 -14.39
N PRO A 252 19.41 -13.23 -14.26
CA PRO A 252 18.33 -12.76 -15.12
C PRO A 252 17.90 -11.36 -14.74
N LYS A 253 17.35 -10.62 -15.74
CA LYS A 253 16.80 -9.28 -15.54
C LYS A 253 15.31 -9.34 -15.20
N ARG A 254 14.81 -8.27 -14.59
CA ARG A 254 13.38 -8.10 -14.36
C ARG A 254 12.57 -8.31 -15.65
N GLY A 255 11.50 -9.09 -15.56
CA GLY A 255 10.60 -9.41 -16.68
C GLY A 255 10.99 -10.66 -17.46
N GLU A 256 12.18 -11.25 -17.25
CA GLU A 256 12.55 -12.51 -17.90
C GLU A 256 11.76 -13.68 -17.30
N GLU A 257 11.42 -14.64 -18.14
CA GLU A 257 10.56 -15.77 -17.80
C GLU A 257 11.23 -17.08 -18.19
N ILE A 258 11.07 -18.09 -17.33
CA ILE A 258 11.54 -19.46 -17.61
C ILE A 258 10.51 -20.46 -17.10
N THR A 259 10.38 -21.59 -17.79
CA THR A 259 9.53 -22.68 -17.33
C THR A 259 10.39 -23.86 -16.92
N LEU A 260 10.27 -24.25 -15.65
CA LEU A 260 10.92 -25.44 -15.08
C LEU A 260 9.83 -26.43 -14.67
N GLU A 261 9.96 -27.66 -15.07
CA GLU A 261 8.91 -28.67 -14.95
C GLU A 261 7.58 -28.17 -15.55
N ASN A 262 6.58 -27.87 -14.73
CA ASN A 262 5.28 -27.33 -15.14
C ASN A 262 4.97 -25.99 -14.51
N ILE A 263 5.99 -25.30 -13.93
CA ILE A 263 5.86 -24.01 -13.28
C ILE A 263 6.57 -22.95 -14.12
N GLN A 264 5.85 -21.87 -14.40
CA GLN A 264 6.40 -20.70 -15.06
C GLN A 264 6.90 -19.72 -13.99
N PHE A 265 8.16 -19.38 -14.04
CA PHE A 265 8.81 -18.38 -13.20
C PHE A 265 9.00 -17.09 -14.00
N LYS A 266 8.66 -15.98 -13.36
CA LYS A 266 8.89 -14.63 -13.90
C LYS A 266 9.70 -13.82 -12.88
N VAL A 267 10.80 -13.26 -13.32
CA VAL A 267 11.65 -12.42 -12.48
C VAL A 267 11.01 -11.05 -12.30
N THR A 268 10.63 -10.72 -11.07
CA THR A 268 9.99 -9.44 -10.73
C THR A 268 11.00 -8.41 -10.19
N SER A 269 12.07 -8.88 -9.52
CA SER A 269 13.18 -8.06 -9.04
C SER A 269 14.49 -8.83 -9.19
N ALA A 270 15.57 -8.16 -9.51
CA ALA A 270 16.93 -8.71 -9.55
C ALA A 270 17.91 -7.58 -9.20
N ASP A 271 18.57 -7.69 -8.05
CA ASP A 271 19.60 -6.78 -7.61
C ASP A 271 20.98 -7.36 -7.92
N SER A 272 21.89 -6.48 -8.38
CA SER A 272 23.28 -6.84 -8.78
C SER A 272 24.26 -6.47 -7.69
#